data_2b9e2cbfda410bbd7bae3c892133e1cd
#
_entry.id   2b9e2cbfda410bbd7bae3c892133e1cd
#
_cell.length_a   1.000
_cell.length_b   1.000
_cell.length_c   1.000
_cell.angle_alpha   90.00
_cell.angle_beta   90.00
_cell.angle_gamma   90.00
#
_symmetry.space_group_name_H-M   'P 1'
#
loop_
_entity.id
_entity.type
_entity.pdbx_description
1 polymer ?
#
loop_
_entity_poly.entity_id
_entity_poly.type
_entity_poly.pdbx_seq_one_letter_code
_entity_poly.pdbx_strand_id
1 'polypeptide(L)' 'MEIGQKVKVYRLRDRVTPDVAGKLGKVGTVKNYKMTDGSGVGVIVQFEDKTATWFFEDEIKPLE' A
#
# COMPACT_ATOMS: atom_id res chain seq x y z
N MET A 1 11.30 2.43 0.35
CA MET A 1 10.44 2.83 -0.78
C MET A 1 10.41 4.34 -0.86
N GLU A 2 10.26 4.85 -2.08
CA GLU A 2 10.28 6.28 -2.31
C GLU A 2 8.97 6.76 -2.89
N ILE A 3 8.65 8.00 -2.63
CA ILE A 3 7.46 8.62 -3.20
C ILE A 3 7.64 8.62 -4.73
N GLY A 4 6.57 8.21 -5.43
CA GLY A 4 6.61 8.09 -6.88
C GLY A 4 6.97 6.71 -7.38
N GLN A 5 7.39 5.83 -6.50
CA GLN A 5 7.78 4.48 -6.90
C GLN A 5 6.55 3.61 -7.13
N LYS A 6 6.61 2.75 -8.15
CA LYS A 6 5.56 1.78 -8.41
C LYS A 6 5.72 0.58 -7.48
N VAL A 7 4.61 0.14 -6.93
CA VAL A 7 4.60 -0.98 -5.99
C VAL A 7 3.41 -1.87 -6.27
N LYS A 8 3.50 -3.10 -5.81
CA LYS A 8 2.42 -4.07 -5.95
C LYS A 8 2.02 -4.57 -4.58
N VAL A 9 0.72 -4.69 -4.34
CA VAL A 9 0.20 -5.27 -3.10
C VAL A 9 0.28 -6.78 -3.24
N TYR A 10 1.18 -7.41 -2.49
CA TYR A 10 1.41 -8.84 -2.67
C TYR A 10 0.92 -9.68 -1.49
N ARG A 11 0.63 -9.05 -0.37
CA ARG A 11 0.07 -9.76 0.79
C ARG A 11 -0.66 -8.76 1.68
N LEU A 12 -1.52 -9.26 2.54
CA LEU A 12 -2.23 -8.45 3.50
C LEU A 12 -2.05 -9.06 4.87
N ARG A 13 -1.91 -8.19 5.86
CA ARG A 13 -1.86 -8.62 7.25
C ARG A 13 -3.28 -8.93 7.73
N ASP A 14 -3.53 -8.69 9.01
CA ASP A 14 -4.80 -9.05 9.63
C ASP A 14 -5.96 -8.15 9.25
N ARG A 15 -5.69 -6.92 8.85
CA ARG A 15 -6.74 -5.95 8.57
C ARG A 15 -7.29 -6.16 7.15
N VAL A 16 -8.24 -7.03 7.04
CA VAL A 16 -8.82 -7.32 5.73
C VAL A 16 -10.21 -6.70 5.68
N THR A 17 -10.34 -5.57 4.99
CA THR A 17 -11.62 -4.97 4.69
C THR A 17 -11.91 -5.21 3.22
N PRO A 18 -13.16 -5.07 2.77
CA PRO A 18 -13.46 -5.24 1.34
C PRO A 18 -12.61 -4.34 0.45
N ASP A 19 -12.39 -3.09 0.86
CA ASP A 19 -11.57 -2.17 0.06
C ASP A 19 -10.13 -2.65 -0.05
N VAL A 20 -9.56 -3.05 1.08
CA VAL A 20 -8.17 -3.48 1.12
C VAL A 20 -8.01 -4.81 0.40
N ALA A 21 -8.94 -5.73 0.62
CA ALA A 21 -8.87 -7.03 -0.04
C ALA A 21 -8.93 -6.90 -1.56
N GLY A 22 -9.70 -5.95 -2.05
CA GLY A 22 -9.82 -5.71 -3.48
C GLY A 22 -8.55 -5.18 -4.12
N LYS A 23 -7.59 -4.73 -3.32
CA LYS A 23 -6.33 -4.20 -3.86
C LYS A 23 -5.24 -5.26 -3.98
N LEU A 24 -5.46 -6.45 -3.43
CA LEU A 24 -4.47 -7.51 -3.49
C LEU A 24 -4.16 -7.83 -4.96
N GLY A 25 -2.89 -7.82 -5.31
CA GLY A 25 -2.46 -8.03 -6.70
C GLY A 25 -2.47 -6.78 -7.55
N LYS A 26 -2.94 -5.67 -7.04
CA LYS A 26 -2.98 -4.43 -7.79
C LYS A 26 -1.65 -3.69 -7.71
N VAL A 27 -1.40 -2.87 -8.71
CA VAL A 27 -0.20 -2.03 -8.79
C VAL A 27 -0.61 -0.58 -8.58
N GLY A 28 0.17 0.14 -7.79
CA GLY A 28 -0.07 1.54 -7.55
C GLY A 28 1.23 2.31 -7.42
N THR A 29 1.11 3.56 -7.05
CA THR A 29 2.25 4.47 -6.91
C THR A 29 2.28 5.00 -5.48
N VAL A 30 3.46 4.99 -4.88
CA VAL A 30 3.64 5.55 -3.53
C VAL A 30 3.44 7.05 -3.59
N LYS A 31 2.52 7.54 -2.77
CA LYS A 31 2.23 8.97 -2.72
C LYS A 31 2.76 9.63 -1.46
N ASN A 32 2.77 8.92 -0.35
CA ASN A 32 3.22 9.50 0.91
C ASN A 32 3.38 8.38 1.92
N TYR A 33 3.79 8.76 3.12
CA TYR A 33 3.95 7.84 4.23
C TYR A 33 3.01 8.25 5.36
N LYS A 34 2.67 7.29 6.19
CA LYS A 34 1.78 7.52 7.31
C LYS A 34 2.36 6.83 8.54
N MET A 35 2.47 7.57 9.64
CA MET A 35 2.89 6.97 10.91
C MET A 35 1.69 6.26 11.52
N THR A 36 1.88 5.00 11.85
CA THR A 36 0.82 4.22 12.49
C THR A 36 1.09 4.13 13.98
N ASP A 37 0.04 3.96 14.75
CA ASP A 37 0.17 3.88 16.20
C ASP A 37 0.92 2.62 16.58
N GLY A 38 2.18 2.80 17.01
CA GLY A 38 2.93 1.75 17.67
C GLY A 38 3.44 0.62 16.80
N SER A 39 3.12 0.54 15.53
CA SER A 39 3.56 -0.64 14.79
C SER A 39 4.28 -0.35 13.49
N GLY A 40 4.76 0.87 13.32
CA GLY A 40 5.64 1.14 12.19
C GLY A 40 5.05 2.12 11.20
N VAL A 41 5.54 2.05 9.98
CA VAL A 41 5.25 3.04 8.96
C VAL A 41 4.27 2.49 7.95
N GLY A 42 3.22 3.24 7.67
CA GLY A 42 2.31 2.95 6.58
C GLY A 42 2.74 3.68 5.32
N VAL A 43 2.39 3.12 4.18
CA VAL A 43 2.70 3.70 2.88
C VAL A 43 1.39 3.95 2.17
N ILE A 44 1.17 5.20 1.76
CA ILE A 44 -0.05 5.56 1.05
C ILE A 44 0.19 5.32 -0.44
N VAL A 45 -0.63 4.45 -1.01
CA VAL A 45 -0.50 4.04 -2.40
C VAL A 45 -1.75 4.46 -3.16
N GLN A 46 -1.55 5.13 -4.28
CA GLN A 46 -2.64 5.52 -5.17
C GLN A 46 -2.68 4.58 -6.36
N PHE A 47 -3.87 4.09 -6.67
CA PHE A 47 -4.08 3.13 -7.74
C PHE A 47 -4.61 3.80 -9.00
N GLU A 48 -4.73 3.05 -10.07
CA GLU A 48 -5.13 3.60 -11.38
C GLU A 48 -6.50 4.25 -11.35
N ASP A 49 -7.40 3.74 -10.55
CA ASP A 49 -8.74 4.30 -10.43
C ASP A 49 -8.78 5.52 -9.52
N LYS A 50 -7.60 6.04 -9.17
CA LYS A 50 -7.43 7.23 -8.35
C LYS A 50 -7.82 7.08 -6.90
N THR A 51 -8.13 5.87 -6.47
CA THR A 51 -8.32 5.61 -5.05
C THR A 51 -6.95 5.48 -4.38
N ALA A 52 -6.88 5.87 -3.13
CA ALA A 52 -5.64 5.78 -2.36
C ALA A 52 -5.94 5.04 -1.07
N THR A 53 -5.04 4.13 -0.71
CA THR A 53 -5.18 3.32 0.49
C THR A 53 -3.79 3.15 1.10
N TRP A 54 -3.71 3.05 2.41
CA TRP A 54 -2.41 2.85 3.04
C TRP A 54 -2.20 1.36 3.34
N PHE A 55 -0.92 0.98 3.28
CA PHE A 55 -0.51 -0.40 3.57
C PHE A 55 0.72 -0.37 4.46
N PHE A 56 0.97 -1.45 5.19
CA PHE A 56 2.25 -1.62 5.86
C PHE A 56 3.32 -1.93 4.82
N GLU A 57 4.56 -1.60 5.15
CA GLU A 57 5.66 -1.80 4.21
C GLU A 57 5.78 -3.25 3.74
N ASP A 58 5.46 -4.20 4.60
CA ASP A 58 5.60 -5.60 4.25
C ASP A 58 4.41 -6.15 3.49
N GLU A 59 3.42 -5.32 3.19
CA GLU A 59 2.28 -5.71 2.37
C GLU A 59 2.49 -5.36 0.91
N ILE A 60 3.47 -4.55 0.60
CA ILE A 60 3.74 -4.09 -0.76
C ILE A 60 5.20 -4.33 -1.08
N LYS A 61 5.50 -4.41 -2.37
CA LYS A 61 6.89 -4.52 -2.80
C LYS A 61 7.11 -3.68 -4.04
N PRO A 62 8.33 -3.15 -4.21
CA PRO A 62 8.65 -2.35 -5.39
C PRO A 62 8.59 -3.19 -6.66
N LEU A 63 8.18 -2.54 -7.73
CA LEU A 63 8.26 -3.12 -9.05
C LEU A 63 9.52 -2.59 -9.70
N GLU A 64 10.36 -3.49 -10.08
CA GLU A 64 11.61 -3.11 -10.71
C GLU A 64 11.67 -3.60 -12.09
#